data_59d0ab16f9a5e96c8d181d0242ad2cca
#
_entry.id   59d0ab16f9a5e96c8d181d0242ad2cca
#
_cell.length_a   1.000
_cell.length_b   1.000
_cell.length_c   1.000
_cell.angle_alpha   90.00
_cell.angle_beta   90.00
_cell.angle_gamma   90.00
#
_symmetry.space_group_name_H-M   'P 1'
#
loop_
_entity.id
_entity.type
_entity.pdbx_description
1 polymer ?
#
loop_
_entity_poly.entity_id
_entity_poly.type
_entity_poly.pdbx_seq_one_letter_code
_entity_poly.pdbx_strand_id
1 'polypeptide(L)'
;MVGDEAHQFKSKSLVSIMSKLSDAKYRFGFTGTLDGTQTHKWVLEGLFGASYKIIKTDELMKKGHLAKLNINILLLKHSPNKFETFEDEIQYIIGHNRRNNFIKNLALDLKGNTLILYARVEGHGQPLFDLINNNKSDDRQVFFIHGGVETENREKVREIAESENNAIIVASYGTFSTGINIKNLHNVIFASPSKSRIRNL
;
A
#
# COMPACT_ATOMS: atom_id res chain seq x y z
N MET A 1 -6.69 25.18 13.05
CA MET A 1 -6.76 24.25 11.93
C MET A 1 -5.98 22.99 12.24
N VAL A 2 -6.49 21.82 11.85
CA VAL A 2 -5.82 20.52 11.97
C VAL A 2 -5.72 19.93 10.57
N GLY A 3 -4.52 19.55 10.15
CA GLY A 3 -4.24 18.83 8.89
C GLY A 3 -3.81 17.41 9.20
N ASP A 4 -4.64 16.43 8.83
CA ASP A 4 -4.27 15.03 8.83
C ASP A 4 -3.52 14.69 7.54
N GLU A 5 -2.68 13.65 7.55
CA GLU A 5 -1.78 13.29 6.45
C GLU A 5 -0.98 14.50 5.94
N ALA A 6 -0.40 15.25 6.88
CA ALA A 6 0.27 16.52 6.60
C ALA A 6 1.36 16.41 5.51
N HIS A 7 1.93 15.22 5.28
CA HIS A 7 2.88 14.97 4.20
C HIS A 7 2.31 15.24 2.79
N GLN A 8 0.97 15.32 2.63
CA GLN A 8 0.32 15.66 1.37
C GLN A 8 0.27 17.17 1.09
N PHE A 9 0.55 18.02 2.09
CA PHE A 9 0.51 19.51 1.97
C PHE A 9 1.68 20.10 1.15
N LYS A 10 2.23 19.34 0.24
CA LYS A 10 3.12 19.77 -0.84
C LYS A 10 2.37 20.11 -2.14
N SER A 11 1.09 19.73 -2.27
CA SER A 11 0.28 20.05 -3.43
C SER A 11 -0.07 21.54 -3.46
N LYS A 12 -0.08 22.14 -4.66
CA LYS A 12 -0.39 23.57 -4.84
C LYS A 12 -1.73 23.96 -4.23
N SER A 13 -2.75 23.10 -4.33
CA SER A 13 -4.10 23.34 -3.79
C SER A 13 -4.08 23.43 -2.27
N LEU A 14 -3.45 22.49 -1.58
CA LEU A 14 -3.38 22.46 -0.13
C LEU A 14 -2.52 23.60 0.42
N VAL A 15 -1.39 23.91 -0.23
CA VAL A 15 -0.57 25.09 0.11
C VAL A 15 -1.37 26.37 -0.05
N SER A 16 -2.15 26.52 -1.14
CA SER A 16 -3.01 27.71 -1.36
C SER A 16 -4.08 27.87 -0.29
N ILE A 17 -4.71 26.75 0.15
CA ILE A 17 -5.68 26.77 1.26
C ILE A 17 -5.01 27.26 2.55
N MET A 18 -3.84 26.70 2.87
CA MET A 18 -3.08 27.08 4.07
C MET A 18 -2.64 28.54 4.07
N SER A 19 -2.24 29.05 2.90
CA SER A 19 -1.83 30.46 2.76
C SER A 19 -2.99 31.43 3.01
N LYS A 20 -4.24 31.03 2.69
CA LYS A 20 -5.44 31.82 2.99
C LYS A 20 -5.86 31.76 4.46
N LEU A 21 -5.30 30.84 5.23
CA LEU A 21 -5.54 30.68 6.66
C LEU A 21 -4.41 31.27 7.50
N SER A 22 -3.75 32.34 7.01
CA SER A 22 -2.64 33.02 7.70
C SER A 22 -2.99 33.45 9.13
N ASP A 23 -4.24 33.88 9.34
CA ASP A 23 -4.72 34.41 10.63
C ASP A 23 -5.13 33.29 11.63
N ALA A 24 -5.07 32.01 11.21
CA ALA A 24 -5.36 30.90 12.10
C ALA A 24 -4.31 30.80 13.20
N LYS A 25 -4.69 31.14 14.43
CA LYS A 25 -3.82 31.19 15.61
C LYS A 25 -3.13 29.84 15.89
N TYR A 26 -3.83 28.73 15.64
CA TYR A 26 -3.32 27.37 15.86
C TYR A 26 -3.43 26.55 14.57
N ARG A 27 -2.30 26.00 14.12
CA ARG A 27 -2.19 25.13 12.96
C ARG A 27 -1.40 23.88 13.34
N PHE A 28 -2.02 22.71 13.27
CA PHE A 28 -1.42 21.44 13.61
C PHE A 28 -1.45 20.53 12.37
N GLY A 29 -0.31 19.93 12.05
CA GLY A 29 -0.18 18.90 11.02
C GLY A 29 0.23 17.57 11.65
N PHE A 30 -0.51 16.51 11.36
CA PHE A 30 -0.20 15.16 11.81
C PHE A 30 0.14 14.28 10.61
N THR A 31 1.18 13.47 10.73
CA THR A 31 1.55 12.48 9.72
C THR A 31 2.35 11.34 10.33
N GLY A 32 2.10 10.12 9.90
CA GLY A 32 2.90 8.95 10.26
C GLY A 32 4.23 8.87 9.49
N THR A 33 4.32 9.52 8.32
CA THR A 33 5.45 9.41 7.39
C THR A 33 5.83 10.76 6.80
N LEU A 34 7.13 11.02 6.72
CA LEU A 34 7.70 12.11 5.91
C LEU A 34 8.50 11.49 4.75
N ASP A 35 8.50 12.15 3.59
CA ASP A 35 9.21 11.65 2.39
C ASP A 35 10.75 11.68 2.52
N GLY A 36 11.26 12.27 3.62
CA GLY A 36 12.67 12.36 3.95
C GLY A 36 13.43 13.44 3.17
N THR A 37 12.75 14.21 2.31
CA THR A 37 13.40 15.32 1.61
C THR A 37 13.40 16.59 2.46
N GLN A 38 14.52 17.31 2.47
CA GLN A 38 14.66 18.54 3.24
C GLN A 38 13.70 19.64 2.74
N THR A 39 13.50 19.75 1.43
CA THR A 39 12.59 20.72 0.81
C THR A 39 11.15 20.50 1.27
N HIS A 40 10.69 19.25 1.32
CA HIS A 40 9.36 18.92 1.79
C HIS A 40 9.19 19.26 3.28
N LYS A 41 10.20 18.96 4.10
CA LYS A 41 10.22 19.32 5.52
C LYS A 41 10.05 20.83 5.71
N TRP A 42 10.80 21.66 4.96
CA TRP A 42 10.70 23.11 5.03
C TRP A 42 9.31 23.65 4.65
N VAL A 43 8.68 23.06 3.62
CA VAL A 43 7.30 23.43 3.25
C VAL A 43 6.35 23.16 4.42
N LEU A 44 6.43 22.00 5.05
CA LEU A 44 5.59 21.64 6.19
C LEU A 44 5.87 22.54 7.40
N GLU A 45 7.13 22.82 7.69
CA GLU A 45 7.52 23.71 8.79
C GLU A 45 7.06 25.15 8.55
N GLY A 46 7.04 25.61 7.30
CA GLY A 46 6.46 26.91 6.92
C GLY A 46 4.95 26.98 7.10
N LEU A 47 4.24 25.87 6.93
CA LEU A 47 2.77 25.82 7.04
C LEU A 47 2.30 25.56 8.48
N PHE A 48 2.97 24.71 9.24
CA PHE A 48 2.53 24.20 10.54
C PHE A 48 3.47 24.56 11.70
N GLY A 49 4.69 25.03 11.43
CA GLY A 49 5.73 25.25 12.43
C GLY A 49 6.66 24.04 12.57
N ALA A 50 7.51 24.06 13.61
CA ALA A 50 8.52 23.03 13.80
C ALA A 50 7.95 21.62 13.87
N SER A 51 8.63 20.66 13.23
CA SER A 51 8.20 19.27 13.23
C SER A 51 8.83 18.50 14.40
N TYR A 52 8.01 17.72 15.10
CA TYR A 52 8.42 16.92 16.25
C TYR A 52 8.08 15.44 16.01
N LYS A 53 9.03 14.56 16.26
CA LYS A 53 8.78 13.12 16.30
C LYS A 53 8.35 12.74 17.71
N ILE A 54 7.06 12.47 17.90
CA ILE A 54 6.47 12.23 19.23
C ILE A 54 6.80 10.81 19.73
N ILE A 55 6.73 9.80 18.84
CA ILE A 55 6.94 8.39 19.20
C ILE A 55 7.58 7.63 18.04
N LYS A 56 8.35 6.61 18.36
CA LYS A 56 8.93 5.71 17.35
C LYS A 56 8.02 4.51 17.10
N THR A 57 8.04 4.00 15.87
CA THR A 57 7.25 2.82 15.47
C THR A 57 7.54 1.61 16.33
N ASP A 58 8.83 1.35 16.65
CA ASP A 58 9.22 0.23 17.51
C ASP A 58 8.73 0.38 18.95
N GLU A 59 8.55 1.58 19.47
CA GLU A 59 7.95 1.80 20.79
C GLU A 59 6.46 1.47 20.77
N LEU A 60 5.76 1.81 19.69
CA LEU A 60 4.35 1.46 19.51
C LEU A 60 4.16 -0.05 19.38
N MET A 61 5.05 -0.74 18.65
CA MET A 61 5.04 -2.21 18.55
C MET A 61 5.31 -2.87 19.91
N LYS A 62 6.31 -2.37 20.68
CA LYS A 62 6.62 -2.88 22.03
C LYS A 62 5.48 -2.67 23.02
N LYS A 63 4.74 -1.58 22.88
CA LYS A 63 3.55 -1.27 23.71
C LYS A 63 2.29 -2.00 23.26
N GLY A 64 2.34 -2.77 22.15
CA GLY A 64 1.17 -3.49 21.61
C GLY A 64 0.16 -2.62 20.88
N HIS A 65 0.50 -1.35 20.60
CA HIS A 65 -0.38 -0.45 19.81
C HIS A 65 -0.27 -0.69 18.31
N LEU A 66 0.81 -1.31 17.83
CA LEU A 66 0.98 -1.75 16.45
C LEU A 66 1.31 -3.24 16.42
N ALA A 67 0.86 -3.91 15.37
CA ALA A 67 1.21 -5.29 15.09
C ALA A 67 2.72 -5.45 14.85
N LYS A 68 3.28 -6.59 15.22
CA LYS A 68 4.65 -6.95 14.86
C LYS A 68 4.75 -7.14 13.37
N LEU A 69 5.69 -6.47 12.73
CA LEU A 69 5.94 -6.57 11.29
C LEU A 69 7.23 -7.37 11.05
N ASN A 70 7.11 -8.43 10.24
CA ASN A 70 8.24 -9.17 9.71
C ASN A 70 8.32 -8.93 8.20
N ILE A 71 9.47 -8.47 7.70
CA ILE A 71 9.69 -8.21 6.28
C ILE A 71 10.59 -9.30 5.71
N ASN A 72 10.07 -10.06 4.75
CA ASN A 72 10.81 -11.09 4.02
C ASN A 72 11.04 -10.63 2.59
N ILE A 73 12.30 -10.49 2.18
CA ILE A 73 12.68 -10.15 0.81
C ILE A 73 13.01 -11.45 0.06
N LEU A 74 12.16 -11.83 -0.90
CA LEU A 74 12.27 -13.04 -1.68
C LEU A 74 12.97 -12.74 -3.02
N LEU A 75 14.20 -13.21 -3.19
CA LEU A 75 14.98 -12.99 -4.40
C LEU A 75 14.72 -14.10 -5.43
N LEU A 76 14.06 -13.78 -6.52
CA LEU A 76 13.86 -14.68 -7.65
C LEU A 76 15.01 -14.50 -8.65
N LYS A 77 15.83 -15.54 -8.80
CA LYS A 77 16.89 -15.55 -9.80
C LYS A 77 16.32 -15.74 -11.19
N HIS A 78 16.71 -14.91 -12.12
CA HIS A 78 16.39 -15.00 -13.56
C HIS A 78 17.62 -14.64 -14.39
N SER A 79 17.57 -14.93 -15.68
CA SER A 79 18.64 -14.54 -16.60
C SER A 79 18.72 -13.02 -16.70
N PRO A 80 19.93 -12.44 -16.77
CA PRO A 80 20.08 -11.00 -16.92
C PRO A 80 19.47 -10.54 -18.24
N ASN A 81 18.58 -9.54 -18.18
CA ASN A 81 18.02 -8.87 -19.33
C ASN A 81 18.41 -7.39 -19.28
N LYS A 82 18.63 -6.80 -20.45
CA LYS A 82 18.79 -5.34 -20.60
C LYS A 82 17.49 -4.77 -21.13
N PHE A 83 17.03 -3.70 -20.52
CA PHE A 83 15.84 -2.97 -20.92
C PHE A 83 16.24 -1.56 -21.34
N GLU A 84 15.64 -1.05 -22.40
CA GLU A 84 15.90 0.32 -22.89
C GLU A 84 15.17 1.34 -22.01
N THR A 85 13.97 1.01 -21.56
CA THR A 85 13.15 1.87 -20.71
C THR A 85 12.71 1.17 -19.42
N PHE A 86 12.39 1.98 -18.43
CA PHE A 86 11.75 1.47 -17.19
C PHE A 86 10.41 0.80 -17.47
N GLU A 87 9.71 1.26 -18.50
CA GLU A 87 8.43 0.68 -18.88
C GLU A 87 8.58 -0.75 -19.40
N ASP A 88 9.59 -1.00 -20.24
CA ASP A 88 9.89 -2.36 -20.74
C ASP A 88 10.26 -3.31 -19.62
N GLU A 89 11.04 -2.82 -18.65
CA GLU A 89 11.36 -3.60 -17.46
C GLU A 89 10.11 -3.95 -16.65
N ILE A 90 9.20 -3.01 -16.44
CA ILE A 90 7.94 -3.25 -15.74
C ILE A 90 7.08 -4.26 -16.50
N GLN A 91 6.93 -4.13 -17.81
CA GLN A 91 6.16 -5.08 -18.63
C GLN A 91 6.74 -6.49 -18.53
N TYR A 92 8.06 -6.62 -18.59
CA TYR A 92 8.74 -7.91 -18.40
C TYR A 92 8.45 -8.50 -17.01
N ILE A 93 8.56 -7.70 -15.96
CA ILE A 93 8.36 -8.16 -14.57
C ILE A 93 6.91 -8.63 -14.34
N ILE A 94 5.92 -7.85 -14.76
CA ILE A 94 4.51 -8.18 -14.53
C ILE A 94 4.02 -9.32 -15.43
N GLY A 95 4.59 -9.45 -16.64
CA GLY A 95 4.28 -10.54 -17.58
C GLY A 95 5.06 -11.84 -17.33
N HIS A 96 6.00 -11.86 -16.37
CA HIS A 96 6.87 -13.01 -16.17
C HIS A 96 6.16 -14.19 -15.51
N ASN A 97 5.82 -15.22 -16.30
CA ASN A 97 5.00 -16.37 -15.89
C ASN A 97 5.54 -17.10 -14.66
N ARG A 98 6.86 -17.38 -14.60
CA ARG A 98 7.48 -18.07 -13.46
C ARG A 98 7.31 -17.26 -12.17
N ARG A 99 7.44 -15.93 -12.24
CA ARG A 99 7.25 -15.03 -11.11
C ARG A 99 5.79 -15.00 -10.65
N ASN A 100 4.85 -14.88 -11.58
CA ASN A 100 3.42 -14.86 -11.26
C ASN A 100 2.96 -16.20 -10.67
N ASN A 101 3.46 -17.33 -11.19
CA ASN A 101 3.23 -18.64 -10.58
C ASN A 101 3.84 -18.75 -9.18
N PHE A 102 5.01 -18.18 -8.95
CA PHE A 102 5.60 -18.14 -7.61
C PHE A 102 4.73 -17.33 -6.64
N ILE A 103 4.25 -16.13 -7.05
CA ILE A 103 3.35 -15.30 -6.24
C ILE A 103 2.05 -16.06 -5.93
N LYS A 104 1.46 -16.74 -6.94
CA LYS A 104 0.28 -17.57 -6.76
C LYS A 104 0.54 -18.66 -5.71
N ASN A 105 1.59 -19.44 -5.86
CA ASN A 105 1.92 -20.53 -4.93
C ASN A 105 2.14 -19.97 -3.52
N LEU A 106 2.93 -18.91 -3.37
CA LEU A 106 3.14 -18.25 -2.09
C LEU A 106 1.81 -17.80 -1.45
N ALA A 107 0.92 -17.18 -2.22
CA ALA A 107 -0.37 -16.72 -1.72
C ALA A 107 -1.27 -17.88 -1.29
N LEU A 108 -1.22 -19.00 -1.98
CA LEU A 108 -2.01 -20.22 -1.64
C LEU A 108 -1.42 -20.96 -0.44
N ASP A 109 -0.11 -20.94 -0.23
CA ASP A 109 0.57 -21.61 0.89
C ASP A 109 0.48 -20.81 2.20
N LEU A 110 0.42 -19.47 2.12
CA LEU A 110 0.32 -18.62 3.30
C LEU A 110 -1.02 -18.83 4.01
N LYS A 111 -0.95 -19.01 5.32
CA LYS A 111 -2.13 -19.10 6.18
C LYS A 111 -2.58 -17.69 6.63
N GLY A 112 -3.88 -17.55 6.82
CA GLY A 112 -4.48 -16.29 7.21
C GLY A 112 -4.77 -15.35 6.03
N ASN A 113 -5.42 -14.24 6.31
CA ASN A 113 -5.80 -13.27 5.29
C ASN A 113 -4.56 -12.65 4.65
N THR A 114 -4.53 -12.71 3.32
CA THR A 114 -3.38 -12.28 2.51
C THR A 114 -3.81 -11.18 1.53
N LEU A 115 -3.19 -10.02 1.60
CA LEU A 115 -3.35 -8.92 0.66
C LEU A 115 -2.23 -8.95 -0.38
N ILE A 116 -2.60 -8.94 -1.66
CA ILE A 116 -1.66 -8.88 -2.78
C ILE A 116 -1.82 -7.54 -3.46
N LEU A 117 -0.76 -6.72 -3.47
CA LEU A 117 -0.79 -5.37 -4.03
C LEU A 117 -0.16 -5.34 -5.42
N TYR A 118 -0.90 -4.79 -6.38
CA TYR A 118 -0.45 -4.62 -7.76
C TYR A 118 -0.65 -3.17 -8.25
N ALA A 119 0.07 -2.81 -9.36
CA ALA A 119 0.04 -1.46 -9.92
C ALA A 119 -0.90 -1.32 -11.12
N ARG A 120 -1.04 -2.35 -11.97
CA ARG A 120 -1.78 -2.31 -13.25
C ARG A 120 -2.91 -3.33 -13.25
N VAL A 121 -4.13 -2.85 -13.44
CA VAL A 121 -5.35 -3.69 -13.37
C VAL A 121 -5.32 -4.77 -14.44
N GLU A 122 -5.38 -4.40 -15.72
CA GLU A 122 -5.50 -5.36 -16.83
C GLU A 122 -4.19 -6.12 -17.11
N GLY A 123 -3.05 -5.44 -17.03
CA GLY A 123 -1.74 -6.03 -17.36
C GLY A 123 -1.17 -6.95 -16.29
N HIS A 124 -1.66 -6.91 -15.05
CA HIS A 124 -1.10 -7.72 -13.97
C HIS A 124 -2.14 -8.18 -12.95
N GLY A 125 -2.98 -7.27 -12.44
CA GLY A 125 -3.94 -7.57 -11.37
C GLY A 125 -4.96 -8.62 -11.78
N GLN A 126 -5.64 -8.45 -12.90
CA GLN A 126 -6.62 -9.39 -13.41
C GLN A 126 -5.99 -10.76 -13.74
N PRO A 127 -4.89 -10.86 -14.52
CA PRO A 127 -4.23 -12.15 -14.76
C PRO A 127 -3.79 -12.86 -13.49
N LEU A 128 -3.30 -12.13 -12.49
CA LEU A 128 -2.87 -12.69 -11.23
C LEU A 128 -4.06 -13.19 -10.39
N PHE A 129 -5.15 -12.42 -10.37
CA PHE A 129 -6.40 -12.83 -9.73
C PHE A 129 -6.94 -14.12 -10.35
N ASP A 130 -7.05 -14.18 -11.68
CA ASP A 130 -7.55 -15.36 -12.40
C ASP A 130 -6.67 -16.58 -12.12
N LEU A 131 -5.35 -16.38 -12.13
CA LEU A 131 -4.38 -17.44 -11.85
C LEU A 131 -4.55 -18.01 -10.42
N ILE A 132 -4.78 -17.16 -9.43
CA ILE A 132 -4.99 -17.57 -8.03
C ILE A 132 -6.37 -18.21 -7.88
N ASN A 133 -7.42 -17.56 -8.38
CA ASN A 133 -8.80 -18.02 -8.23
C ASN A 133 -9.05 -19.38 -8.88
N ASN A 134 -8.42 -19.67 -10.03
CA ASN A 134 -8.52 -20.95 -10.72
C ASN A 134 -7.72 -22.08 -10.06
N ASN A 135 -6.85 -21.77 -9.10
CA ASN A 135 -5.98 -22.74 -8.41
C ASN A 135 -6.20 -22.81 -6.89
N LYS A 136 -7.15 -22.05 -6.36
CA LYS A 136 -7.48 -22.06 -4.93
C LYS A 136 -8.24 -23.33 -4.54
N SER A 137 -8.23 -23.67 -3.27
CA SER A 137 -9.15 -24.66 -2.70
C SER A 137 -10.58 -24.09 -2.58
N ASP A 138 -11.59 -24.95 -2.53
CA ASP A 138 -13.00 -24.54 -2.53
C ASP A 138 -13.40 -23.74 -1.30
N ASP A 139 -12.74 -23.97 -0.17
CA ASP A 139 -12.94 -23.29 1.10
C ASP A 139 -12.28 -21.92 1.18
N ARG A 140 -11.44 -21.53 0.18
CA ARG A 140 -10.70 -20.26 0.20
C ARG A 140 -11.33 -19.22 -0.70
N GLN A 141 -11.66 -18.08 -0.16
CA GLN A 141 -12.21 -16.95 -0.90
C GLN A 141 -11.11 -16.07 -1.49
N VAL A 142 -11.30 -15.62 -2.74
CA VAL A 142 -10.39 -14.71 -3.43
C VAL A 142 -11.18 -13.51 -3.95
N PHE A 143 -10.75 -12.32 -3.61
CA PHE A 143 -11.41 -11.05 -3.98
C PHE A 143 -10.50 -10.22 -4.88
N PHE A 144 -11.12 -9.55 -5.85
CA PHE A 144 -10.42 -8.62 -6.76
C PHE A 144 -10.92 -7.20 -6.57
N ILE A 145 -10.01 -6.27 -6.23
CA ILE A 145 -10.37 -4.89 -5.91
C ILE A 145 -9.49 -3.91 -6.70
N HIS A 146 -10.13 -2.96 -7.36
CA HIS A 146 -9.47 -1.89 -8.08
C HIS A 146 -10.30 -0.60 -8.04
N GLY A 147 -9.78 0.51 -8.58
CA GLY A 147 -10.43 1.82 -8.54
C GLY A 147 -11.81 1.88 -9.21
N GLY A 148 -12.10 0.97 -10.16
CA GLY A 148 -13.41 0.86 -10.82
C GLY A 148 -14.46 0.10 -10.01
N VAL A 149 -14.09 -0.51 -8.86
CA VAL A 149 -15.04 -1.17 -7.95
C VAL A 149 -15.71 -0.10 -7.09
N GLU A 150 -17.04 -0.15 -6.99
CA GLU A 150 -17.82 0.77 -6.16
C GLU A 150 -17.37 0.73 -4.69
N THR A 151 -17.45 1.88 -4.02
CA THR A 151 -16.99 2.01 -2.62
C THR A 151 -17.71 1.04 -1.68
N GLU A 152 -19.02 0.85 -1.89
CA GLU A 152 -19.83 -0.09 -1.10
C GLU A 152 -19.32 -1.54 -1.21
N ASN A 153 -18.95 -1.97 -2.42
CA ASN A 153 -18.42 -3.31 -2.63
C ASN A 153 -17.03 -3.48 -2.00
N ARG A 154 -16.22 -2.41 -1.97
CA ARG A 154 -14.92 -2.42 -1.26
C ARG A 154 -15.09 -2.56 0.25
N GLU A 155 -16.08 -1.88 0.84
CA GLU A 155 -16.38 -2.02 2.27
C GLU A 155 -16.89 -3.43 2.59
N LYS A 156 -17.78 -4.01 1.76
CA LYS A 156 -18.23 -5.40 1.94
C LYS A 156 -17.05 -6.40 1.92
N VAL A 157 -16.09 -6.22 1.01
CA VAL A 157 -14.89 -7.09 0.98
C VAL A 157 -14.04 -6.90 2.23
N ARG A 158 -13.94 -5.67 2.76
CA ARG A 158 -13.26 -5.41 4.03
C ARG A 158 -13.95 -6.12 5.20
N GLU A 159 -15.27 -6.00 5.32
CA GLU A 159 -16.07 -6.66 6.36
C GLU A 159 -15.93 -8.19 6.28
N ILE A 160 -15.99 -8.77 5.09
CA ILE A 160 -15.77 -10.20 4.88
C ILE A 160 -14.35 -10.59 5.28
N ALA A 161 -13.33 -9.83 4.87
CA ALA A 161 -11.95 -10.11 5.24
C ALA A 161 -11.71 -9.99 6.76
N GLU A 162 -12.46 -9.15 7.47
CA GLU A 162 -12.39 -9.06 8.93
C GLU A 162 -13.04 -10.27 9.63
N SER A 163 -14.06 -10.87 9.02
CA SER A 163 -14.76 -12.07 9.54
C SER A 163 -14.09 -13.38 9.12
N GLU A 164 -13.47 -13.41 7.96
CA GLU A 164 -12.77 -14.58 7.44
C GLU A 164 -11.33 -14.69 7.98
N ASN A 165 -10.83 -15.91 8.07
CA ASN A 165 -9.47 -16.16 8.57
C ASN A 165 -8.50 -16.67 7.49
N ASN A 166 -8.93 -16.82 6.24
CA ASN A 166 -8.11 -17.40 5.17
C ASN A 166 -8.44 -16.84 3.78
N ALA A 167 -8.82 -15.56 3.69
CA ALA A 167 -9.13 -14.90 2.43
C ALA A 167 -7.87 -14.37 1.71
N ILE A 168 -7.92 -14.31 0.38
CA ILE A 168 -6.92 -13.62 -0.44
C ILE A 168 -7.58 -12.41 -1.10
N ILE A 169 -6.97 -11.23 -0.96
CA ILE A 169 -7.43 -10.00 -1.56
C ILE A 169 -6.38 -9.53 -2.56
N VAL A 170 -6.71 -9.50 -3.84
CA VAL A 170 -5.87 -8.97 -4.91
C VAL A 170 -6.30 -7.55 -5.19
N ALA A 171 -5.50 -6.55 -4.81
CA ALA A 171 -5.91 -5.16 -4.81
C ALA A 171 -4.91 -4.21 -5.45
N SER A 172 -5.39 -3.13 -6.07
CA SER A 172 -4.51 -2.10 -6.62
C SER A 172 -3.91 -1.22 -5.51
N TYR A 173 -2.66 -0.77 -5.69
CA TYR A 173 -2.03 0.19 -4.77
C TYR A 173 -2.90 1.42 -4.52
N GLY A 174 -3.54 1.97 -5.57
CA GLY A 174 -4.36 3.17 -5.44
C GLY A 174 -5.59 2.99 -4.56
N THR A 175 -6.10 1.76 -4.48
CA THR A 175 -7.30 1.45 -3.69
C THR A 175 -6.98 1.16 -2.23
N PHE A 176 -5.81 0.58 -1.95
CA PHE A 176 -5.43 0.10 -0.61
C PHE A 176 -4.24 0.85 0.02
N SER A 177 -3.74 1.93 -0.59
CA SER A 177 -2.58 2.65 -0.07
C SER A 177 -2.88 3.66 1.03
N THR A 178 -4.15 4.06 1.22
CA THR A 178 -4.52 5.09 2.21
C THR A 178 -5.89 4.78 2.81
N GLY A 179 -6.00 4.87 4.13
CA GLY A 179 -7.26 4.90 4.86
C GLY A 179 -8.00 3.57 5.01
N ILE A 180 -7.45 2.45 4.56
CA ILE A 180 -8.05 1.13 4.75
C ILE A 180 -7.34 0.43 5.91
N ASN A 181 -8.07 0.16 6.96
CA ASN A 181 -7.62 -0.63 8.09
C ASN A 181 -8.37 -1.97 8.10
N ILE A 182 -7.68 -3.06 7.78
CA ILE A 182 -8.18 -4.43 7.94
C ILE A 182 -7.48 -5.02 9.17
N LYS A 183 -8.22 -5.11 10.28
CA LYS A 183 -7.66 -5.58 11.55
C LYS A 183 -7.16 -7.02 11.50
N ASN A 184 -7.80 -7.86 10.68
CA ASN A 184 -7.50 -9.29 10.53
C ASN A 184 -6.64 -9.56 9.28
N LEU A 185 -5.64 -8.72 9.00
CA LEU A 185 -4.69 -8.91 7.90
C LEU A 185 -3.40 -9.53 8.44
N HIS A 186 -3.01 -10.68 7.88
CA HIS A 186 -1.85 -11.43 8.34
C HIS A 186 -0.63 -11.28 7.42
N ASN A 187 -0.87 -11.21 6.10
CA ASN A 187 0.19 -11.18 5.12
C ASN A 187 -0.05 -10.10 4.07
N VAL A 188 1.04 -9.46 3.62
CA VAL A 188 1.02 -8.53 2.47
C VAL A 188 2.08 -8.94 1.47
N ILE A 189 1.69 -9.12 0.21
CA ILE A 189 2.59 -9.42 -0.91
C ILE A 189 2.63 -8.22 -1.86
N PHE A 190 3.79 -7.63 -2.03
CA PHE A 190 4.01 -6.58 -3.03
C PHE A 190 4.30 -7.22 -4.39
N ALA A 191 3.26 -7.40 -5.21
CA ALA A 191 3.34 -8.08 -6.49
C ALA A 191 3.87 -7.20 -7.64
N SER A 192 3.79 -5.89 -7.54
CA SER A 192 4.34 -4.97 -8.54
C SER A 192 5.44 -4.10 -7.95
N PRO A 193 6.50 -3.77 -8.71
CA PRO A 193 7.48 -2.80 -8.27
C PRO A 193 6.83 -1.41 -8.13
N SER A 194 7.28 -0.66 -7.12
CA SER A 194 6.87 0.72 -6.89
C SER A 194 8.09 1.60 -6.62
N LYS A 195 8.16 2.77 -7.26
CA LYS A 195 9.19 3.79 -6.97
C LYS A 195 8.85 4.63 -5.74
N SER A 196 7.63 4.58 -5.26
CA SER A 196 7.19 5.41 -4.13
C SER A 196 7.63 4.81 -2.81
N ARG A 197 8.53 5.46 -2.10
CA ARG A 197 8.91 5.09 -0.73
C ARG A 197 7.73 5.15 0.23
N ILE A 198 6.83 6.13 0.06
CA ILE A 198 5.68 6.34 0.96
C ILE A 198 4.61 5.26 0.81
N ARG A 199 4.43 4.70 -0.40
CA ARG A 199 3.43 3.64 -0.64
C ARG A 199 3.84 2.27 -0.10
N ASN A 200 5.10 2.11 0.24
CA ASN A 200 5.65 0.83 0.69
C ASN A 200 5.97 0.85 2.20
N LEU A 201 5.61 1.92 2.88
CA LEU A 201 5.68 2.10 4.33
C LEU A 201 4.29 2.06 4.96
#